data_2b4b613d1e30cc552943dce099abe6a9
#
_entry.id   2b4b613d1e30cc552943dce099abe6a9
#
_cell.length_a   1.000
_cell.length_b   1.000
_cell.length_c   1.000
_cell.angle_alpha   90.00
_cell.angle_beta   90.00
_cell.angle_gamma   90.00
#
_symmetry.space_group_name_H-M   'P 1'
#
loop_
_entity.id
_entity.type
_entity.pdbx_description
1 polymer ?
#
loop_
_entity_poly.entity_id
_entity_poly.type
_entity_poly.pdbx_seq_one_letter_code
_entity_poly.pdbx_strand_id
1 'polypeptide(L)'
;MNIQSTAQAEGKDYNYNLGELPGASSHKVQLKTNGFRWPESVDRADDTAFLELIIKDTPADVACPSISAKSSKREDITHHYFDKNASGRRYLDLSQLLPLDPGDEVELSSDTGTTWQTNGHVSLTTFSNPSIEDKRVLVLSPHPDDAEIAAYGLYTSSNAQVVTITAGDAGKPKFGSFGTTLANNIEPKVE
;
A
#
# COMPACT_ATOMS: atom_id res chain seq x y z
N MET A 1 -10.35 35.08 -20.57
CA MET A 1 -9.65 34.77 -19.33
C MET A 1 -9.10 33.36 -19.47
N ASN A 2 -7.82 33.23 -19.85
CA ASN A 2 -7.18 31.94 -20.05
C ASN A 2 -6.85 31.32 -18.71
N ILE A 3 -7.56 30.24 -18.37
CA ILE A 3 -7.18 29.39 -17.26
C ILE A 3 -6.02 28.52 -17.80
N GLN A 4 -4.80 28.90 -17.46
CA GLN A 4 -3.64 28.05 -17.66
C GLN A 4 -3.88 26.77 -16.85
N SER A 5 -3.90 25.62 -17.55
CA SER A 5 -3.87 24.33 -16.93
C SER A 5 -2.61 24.25 -16.07
N THR A 6 -2.79 24.11 -14.78
CA THR A 6 -1.68 23.78 -13.88
C THR A 6 -1.02 22.52 -14.41
N ALA A 7 0.29 22.63 -14.68
CA ALA A 7 1.11 21.52 -15.07
C ALA A 7 0.85 20.35 -14.13
N GLN A 8 0.40 19.22 -14.69
CA GLN A 8 0.34 17.95 -13.99
C GLN A 8 1.73 17.71 -13.41
N ALA A 9 1.81 17.53 -12.11
CA ALA A 9 3.06 17.12 -11.50
C ALA A 9 3.46 15.80 -12.15
N GLU A 10 4.58 15.79 -12.87
CA GLU A 10 5.17 14.55 -13.35
C GLU A 10 5.30 13.63 -12.16
N GLY A 11 4.64 12.46 -12.22
CA GLY A 11 4.65 11.48 -11.15
C GLY A 11 6.09 11.11 -10.86
N LYS A 12 6.62 11.60 -9.73
CA LYS A 12 7.97 11.25 -9.33
C LYS A 12 8.01 9.75 -9.05
N ASP A 13 9.02 9.11 -9.59
CA ASP A 13 9.36 7.75 -9.25
C ASP A 13 9.55 7.60 -7.74
N TYR A 14 9.22 6.42 -7.20
CA TYR A 14 9.59 6.10 -5.84
C TYR A 14 11.11 6.00 -5.76
N ASN A 15 11.71 6.83 -4.94
CA ASN A 15 13.16 6.93 -4.79
C ASN A 15 13.70 6.16 -3.56
N TYR A 16 12.85 5.43 -2.86
CA TYR A 16 13.26 4.53 -1.79
C TYR A 16 13.43 3.10 -2.31
N ASN A 17 14.28 2.33 -1.63
CA ASN A 17 14.54 0.94 -1.93
C ASN A 17 14.12 0.08 -0.73
N LEU A 18 13.08 -0.74 -0.90
CA LEU A 18 12.59 -1.62 0.17
C LEU A 18 13.63 -2.63 0.63
N GLY A 19 14.49 -3.10 -0.28
CA GLY A 19 15.54 -4.07 0.03
C GLY A 19 16.63 -3.55 0.97
N GLU A 20 16.72 -2.24 1.20
CA GLU A 20 17.66 -1.61 2.14
C GLU A 20 17.08 -1.41 3.55
N LEU A 21 15.79 -1.71 3.74
CA LEU A 21 15.15 -1.57 5.03
C LEU A 21 15.60 -2.68 6.01
N PRO A 22 15.66 -2.39 7.32
CA PRO A 22 15.95 -3.41 8.33
C PRO A 22 14.94 -4.56 8.27
N GLY A 23 15.43 -5.80 8.28
CA GLY A 23 14.60 -7.01 8.19
C GLY A 23 14.14 -7.37 6.78
N ALA A 24 14.52 -6.60 5.77
CA ALA A 24 14.25 -6.94 4.38
C ALA A 24 15.14 -8.05 3.85
N SER A 25 14.55 -8.98 3.11
CA SER A 25 15.23 -9.96 2.26
C SER A 25 14.87 -9.68 0.81
N SER A 26 15.87 -9.48 -0.05
CA SER A 26 15.66 -9.15 -1.47
C SER A 26 15.96 -10.35 -2.36
N HIS A 27 15.00 -10.71 -3.21
CA HIS A 27 15.05 -11.87 -4.09
C HIS A 27 14.89 -11.41 -5.54
N LYS A 28 15.76 -11.90 -6.41
CA LYS A 28 15.69 -11.59 -7.84
C LYS A 28 14.73 -12.56 -8.52
N VAL A 29 13.67 -12.05 -9.13
CA VAL A 29 12.69 -12.86 -9.86
C VAL A 29 12.66 -12.50 -11.34
N GLN A 30 12.47 -13.52 -12.19
CA GLN A 30 12.31 -13.34 -13.62
C GLN A 30 10.85 -13.01 -13.93
N LEU A 31 10.58 -11.75 -14.29
CA LEU A 31 9.25 -11.32 -14.69
C LEU A 31 9.00 -11.72 -16.14
N LYS A 32 7.94 -12.47 -16.39
CA LYS A 32 7.39 -12.80 -17.71
C LYS A 32 6.29 -11.79 -18.08
N THR A 33 5.66 -11.99 -19.23
CA THR A 33 4.58 -11.10 -19.70
C THR A 33 3.44 -11.00 -18.69
N ASN A 34 3.01 -12.12 -18.10
CA ASN A 34 1.81 -12.19 -17.26
C ASN A 34 2.13 -12.63 -15.82
N GLY A 35 3.37 -12.45 -15.33
CA GLY A 35 3.68 -12.81 -13.97
C GLY A 35 5.05 -13.42 -13.79
N PHE A 36 5.24 -14.15 -12.70
CA PHE A 36 6.52 -14.76 -12.32
C PHE A 36 6.29 -16.02 -11.48
N ARG A 37 7.36 -16.78 -11.26
CA ARG A 37 7.36 -17.90 -10.31
C ARG A 37 7.92 -17.46 -8.98
N TRP A 38 7.28 -17.90 -7.91
CA TRP A 38 7.75 -17.66 -6.55
C TRP A 38 9.11 -18.30 -6.34
N PRO A 39 10.14 -17.56 -5.87
CA PRO A 39 11.49 -18.04 -5.81
C PRO A 39 11.73 -18.99 -4.63
N GLU A 40 12.64 -19.96 -4.81
CA GLU A 40 13.04 -20.90 -3.77
C GLU A 40 13.77 -20.24 -2.59
N SER A 41 14.28 -19.04 -2.80
CA SER A 41 15.05 -18.30 -1.79
C SER A 41 14.21 -17.56 -0.77
N VAL A 42 12.86 -17.52 -0.93
CA VAL A 42 11.96 -16.88 0.03
C VAL A 42 11.69 -17.83 1.19
N ASP A 43 11.88 -17.33 2.40
CA ASP A 43 11.50 -18.07 3.61
C ASP A 43 9.96 -18.08 3.74
N ARG A 44 9.39 -19.26 4.00
CA ARG A 44 7.95 -19.40 4.25
C ARG A 44 7.47 -18.72 5.52
N ALA A 45 8.39 -18.34 6.40
CA ALA A 45 8.08 -17.56 7.60
C ALA A 45 7.92 -16.06 7.33
N ASP A 46 8.19 -15.60 6.09
CA ASP A 46 7.96 -14.22 5.72
C ASP A 46 6.44 -13.93 5.60
N ASP A 47 6.03 -12.84 6.23
CA ASP A 47 4.61 -12.46 6.35
C ASP A 47 4.24 -11.32 5.42
N THR A 48 5.23 -10.64 4.84
CA THR A 48 5.02 -9.48 3.98
C THR A 48 5.89 -9.59 2.74
N ALA A 49 5.31 -9.32 1.56
CA ALA A 49 6.01 -9.40 0.29
C ALA A 49 5.64 -8.25 -0.64
N PHE A 50 6.64 -7.60 -1.22
CA PHE A 50 6.48 -6.52 -2.20
C PHE A 50 7.23 -6.84 -3.49
N LEU A 51 6.52 -6.82 -4.61
CA LEU A 51 7.09 -6.93 -5.95
C LEU A 51 7.36 -5.55 -6.52
N GLU A 52 8.60 -5.27 -6.88
CA GLU A 52 8.95 -4.06 -7.63
C GLU A 52 8.51 -4.20 -9.08
N LEU A 53 7.78 -3.20 -9.60
CA LEU A 53 7.44 -3.09 -11.01
C LEU A 53 7.80 -1.70 -11.54
N ILE A 54 8.15 -1.65 -12.82
CA ILE A 54 8.26 -0.39 -13.55
C ILE A 54 7.01 -0.23 -14.40
N ILE A 55 6.12 0.64 -13.96
CA ILE A 55 4.91 1.00 -14.72
C ILE A 55 5.35 1.82 -15.93
N LYS A 56 4.85 1.44 -17.09
CA LYS A 56 5.11 2.17 -18.34
C LYS A 56 4.08 3.25 -18.57
N ASP A 57 2.81 2.89 -18.33
CA ASP A 57 1.69 3.79 -18.54
C ASP A 57 0.45 3.31 -17.79
N THR A 58 -0.35 4.28 -17.33
CA THR A 58 -1.70 4.07 -16.82
C THR A 58 -2.67 4.94 -17.60
N PRO A 59 -3.84 4.40 -18.04
CA PRO A 59 -4.76 5.14 -18.89
C PRO A 59 -5.28 6.44 -18.26
N ALA A 60 -5.33 7.51 -19.04
CA ALA A 60 -5.82 8.82 -18.61
C ALA A 60 -7.36 8.89 -18.45
N ASP A 61 -8.07 8.05 -19.18
CA ASP A 61 -9.54 8.01 -19.23
C ASP A 61 -10.17 7.03 -18.24
N VAL A 62 -9.36 6.21 -17.58
CA VAL A 62 -9.80 5.28 -16.54
C VAL A 62 -9.73 5.95 -15.16
N ALA A 63 -10.81 5.85 -14.39
CA ALA A 63 -10.89 6.49 -13.07
C ALA A 63 -9.88 5.91 -12.06
N CYS A 64 -9.70 4.59 -12.07
CA CYS A 64 -8.85 3.86 -11.14
C CYS A 64 -8.02 2.82 -11.92
N PRO A 65 -6.93 3.22 -12.62
CA PRO A 65 -6.04 2.28 -13.28
C PRO A 65 -5.50 1.26 -12.26
N SER A 66 -5.43 -0.01 -12.63
CA SER A 66 -5.07 -1.05 -11.67
C SER A 66 -4.25 -2.19 -12.28
N ILE A 67 -3.55 -2.90 -11.41
CA ILE A 67 -2.95 -4.21 -11.65
C ILE A 67 -3.49 -5.15 -10.58
N SER A 68 -3.89 -6.33 -11.00
CA SER A 68 -4.30 -7.43 -10.13
C SER A 68 -3.20 -8.47 -10.07
N ALA A 69 -2.95 -9.03 -8.90
CA ALA A 69 -2.08 -10.17 -8.71
C ALA A 69 -2.87 -11.35 -8.12
N LYS A 70 -2.64 -12.55 -8.65
CA LYS A 70 -3.32 -13.79 -8.26
C LYS A 70 -2.31 -14.92 -8.16
N SER A 71 -2.45 -15.76 -7.16
CA SER A 71 -1.70 -17.00 -7.05
C SER A 71 -2.40 -18.14 -7.80
N SER A 72 -1.62 -19.06 -8.39
CA SER A 72 -2.14 -20.29 -8.99
C SER A 72 -2.79 -21.26 -7.99
N LYS A 73 -2.52 -21.09 -6.69
CA LYS A 73 -2.99 -21.99 -5.62
C LYS A 73 -4.15 -21.47 -4.81
N ARG A 74 -4.47 -20.17 -4.92
CA ARG A 74 -5.51 -19.53 -4.09
C ARG A 74 -6.47 -18.75 -5.00
N GLU A 75 -7.70 -18.63 -4.54
CA GLU A 75 -8.69 -17.80 -5.23
C GLU A 75 -8.52 -16.31 -4.92
N ASP A 76 -7.68 -16.00 -3.92
CA ASP A 76 -7.43 -14.63 -3.50
C ASP A 76 -6.77 -13.81 -4.62
N ILE A 77 -7.29 -12.61 -4.82
CA ILE A 77 -6.79 -11.63 -5.77
C ILE A 77 -6.51 -10.35 -5.00
N THR A 78 -5.31 -9.81 -5.15
CA THR A 78 -4.99 -8.48 -4.65
C THR A 78 -5.03 -7.46 -5.78
N HIS A 79 -5.57 -6.27 -5.50
CA HIS A 79 -5.71 -5.19 -6.47
C HIS A 79 -4.88 -3.99 -6.04
N HIS A 80 -4.10 -3.43 -6.96
CA HIS A 80 -3.29 -2.24 -6.76
C HIS A 80 -3.75 -1.15 -7.71
N TYR A 81 -4.14 -0.03 -7.13
CA TYR A 81 -4.67 1.13 -7.87
C TYR A 81 -3.60 2.20 -8.01
N PHE A 82 -3.63 2.88 -9.15
CA PHE A 82 -2.65 3.91 -9.50
C PHE A 82 -3.34 5.20 -9.92
N ASP A 83 -2.59 6.28 -9.88
CA ASP A 83 -3.02 7.53 -10.47
C ASP A 83 -3.04 7.41 -12.00
N LYS A 84 -3.86 8.24 -12.64
CA LYS A 84 -3.88 8.39 -14.09
C LYS A 84 -2.53 8.93 -14.59
N ASN A 85 -2.08 8.47 -15.73
CA ASN A 85 -0.80 8.84 -16.33
C ASN A 85 0.40 8.54 -15.40
N ALA A 86 0.26 7.58 -14.50
CA ALA A 86 1.37 7.16 -13.66
C ALA A 86 2.37 6.34 -14.46
N SER A 87 3.65 6.56 -14.18
CA SER A 87 4.76 5.77 -14.72
C SER A 87 5.85 5.61 -13.68
N GLY A 88 6.86 4.79 -13.99
CA GLY A 88 8.02 4.58 -13.14
C GLY A 88 7.85 3.49 -12.09
N ARG A 89 8.74 3.48 -11.09
CA ARG A 89 8.80 2.41 -10.07
C ARG A 89 7.58 2.42 -9.17
N ARG A 90 7.03 1.22 -8.93
CA ARG A 90 5.96 0.97 -7.95
C ARG A 90 6.20 -0.37 -7.27
N TYR A 91 5.61 -0.54 -6.11
CA TYR A 91 5.66 -1.78 -5.33
C TYR A 91 4.25 -2.35 -5.18
N LEU A 92 4.06 -3.60 -5.61
CA LEU A 92 2.81 -4.32 -5.40
C LEU A 92 2.91 -5.11 -4.10
N ASP A 93 2.00 -4.89 -3.18
CA ASP A 93 1.87 -5.68 -1.96
C ASP A 93 1.24 -7.04 -2.29
N LEU A 94 2.01 -8.11 -2.15
CA LEU A 94 1.59 -9.49 -2.39
C LEU A 94 1.31 -10.27 -1.10
N SER A 95 1.34 -9.61 0.05
CA SER A 95 1.23 -10.25 1.36
C SER A 95 -0.05 -11.07 1.53
N GLN A 96 -1.16 -10.64 0.91
CA GLN A 96 -2.43 -11.37 0.94
C GLN A 96 -2.38 -12.71 0.19
N LEU A 97 -1.41 -12.91 -0.69
CA LEU A 97 -1.23 -14.16 -1.43
C LEU A 97 -0.45 -15.21 -0.62
N LEU A 98 0.18 -14.80 0.49
CA LEU A 98 1.00 -15.71 1.30
C LEU A 98 0.14 -16.67 2.15
N PRO A 99 0.67 -17.84 2.52
CA PRO A 99 1.97 -18.38 2.11
C PRO A 99 1.98 -18.97 0.69
N LEU A 100 3.08 -18.83 -0.01
CA LEU A 100 3.36 -19.44 -1.31
C LEU A 100 4.54 -20.40 -1.22
N ASP A 101 4.48 -21.49 -1.99
CA ASP A 101 5.57 -22.44 -2.11
C ASP A 101 6.51 -22.08 -3.27
N PRO A 102 7.80 -22.46 -3.20
CA PRO A 102 8.71 -22.34 -4.32
C PRO A 102 8.14 -22.92 -5.62
N GLY A 103 8.19 -22.13 -6.68
CA GLY A 103 7.66 -22.53 -7.98
C GLY A 103 6.18 -22.22 -8.22
N ASP A 104 5.44 -21.77 -7.21
CA ASP A 104 4.06 -21.29 -7.38
C ASP A 104 4.02 -20.12 -8.37
N GLU A 105 3.04 -20.10 -9.22
CA GLU A 105 2.89 -19.02 -10.20
C GLU A 105 2.06 -17.88 -9.61
N VAL A 106 2.58 -16.66 -9.77
CA VAL A 106 1.88 -15.41 -9.49
C VAL A 106 1.58 -14.76 -10.84
N GLU A 107 0.31 -14.69 -11.17
CA GLU A 107 -0.19 -14.04 -12.37
C GLU A 107 -0.44 -12.55 -12.11
N LEU A 108 -0.03 -11.70 -13.05
CA LEU A 108 -0.30 -10.27 -13.06
C LEU A 108 -1.19 -9.94 -14.26
N SER A 109 -2.25 -9.20 -14.01
CA SER A 109 -3.19 -8.77 -15.06
C SER A 109 -3.66 -7.34 -14.84
N SER A 110 -4.18 -6.71 -15.89
CA SER A 110 -4.84 -5.42 -15.79
C SER A 110 -6.06 -5.39 -16.72
N ASP A 111 -7.23 -5.23 -16.15
CA ASP A 111 -8.49 -5.02 -16.89
C ASP A 111 -8.65 -3.56 -17.30
N THR A 112 -7.83 -2.68 -16.77
CA THR A 112 -7.88 -1.24 -16.99
C THR A 112 -6.91 -0.74 -18.05
N GLY A 113 -6.06 -1.63 -18.62
CA GLY A 113 -5.07 -1.25 -19.63
C GLY A 113 -3.76 -0.67 -19.06
N THR A 114 -3.53 -0.77 -17.75
CA THR A 114 -2.24 -0.43 -17.14
C THR A 114 -1.15 -1.35 -17.70
N THR A 115 -0.03 -0.78 -18.10
CA THR A 115 1.11 -1.52 -18.68
C THR A 115 2.37 -1.36 -17.83
N TRP A 116 3.21 -2.39 -17.83
CA TRP A 116 4.48 -2.41 -17.09
C TRP A 116 5.60 -3.05 -17.89
N GLN A 117 6.82 -2.91 -17.41
CA GLN A 117 7.97 -3.56 -18.01
C GLN A 117 7.90 -5.07 -17.77
N THR A 118 8.02 -5.84 -18.84
CA THR A 118 8.00 -7.31 -18.83
C THR A 118 9.32 -7.88 -19.32
N ASN A 119 9.51 -9.20 -19.18
CA ASN A 119 10.66 -9.94 -19.72
C ASN A 119 12.02 -9.46 -19.18
N GLY A 120 12.05 -9.13 -17.90
CA GLY A 120 13.26 -8.72 -17.19
C GLY A 120 13.35 -9.31 -15.80
N HIS A 121 14.39 -8.94 -15.07
CA HIS A 121 14.48 -9.24 -13.66
C HIS A 121 13.98 -8.04 -12.86
N VAL A 122 13.22 -8.35 -11.81
CA VAL A 122 12.72 -7.38 -10.83
C VAL A 122 13.04 -7.87 -9.42
N SER A 123 12.91 -7.00 -8.45
CA SER A 123 13.11 -7.33 -7.04
C SER A 123 11.80 -7.75 -6.40
N LEU A 124 11.82 -8.88 -5.71
CA LEU A 124 10.80 -9.26 -4.74
C LEU A 124 11.43 -9.05 -3.35
N THR A 125 10.85 -8.18 -2.54
CA THR A 125 11.33 -7.92 -1.18
C THR A 125 10.36 -8.52 -0.19
N THR A 126 10.87 -9.32 0.74
CA THR A 126 10.08 -9.95 1.79
C THR A 126 10.55 -9.49 3.16
N PHE A 127 9.64 -9.55 4.14
CA PHE A 127 9.89 -9.23 5.53
C PHE A 127 9.29 -10.30 6.43
N SER A 128 10.06 -10.71 7.43
CA SER A 128 9.57 -11.52 8.54
C SER A 128 9.11 -10.58 9.64
N ASN A 129 7.81 -10.53 9.88
CA ASN A 129 7.24 -9.61 10.87
C ASN A 129 7.45 -10.16 12.29
N PRO A 130 7.80 -9.33 13.27
CA PRO A 130 7.90 -9.78 14.65
C PRO A 130 6.52 -10.16 15.18
N SER A 131 6.41 -11.33 15.81
CA SER A 131 5.16 -11.69 16.52
C SER A 131 4.82 -10.66 17.60
N ILE A 132 3.55 -10.28 17.65
CA ILE A 132 2.99 -9.36 18.64
C ILE A 132 1.97 -10.05 19.57
N GLU A 133 1.78 -11.38 19.46
CA GLU A 133 0.74 -12.13 20.18
C GLU A 133 0.76 -11.92 21.69
N ASP A 134 1.95 -11.95 22.30
CA ASP A 134 2.12 -11.78 23.75
C ASP A 134 2.59 -10.37 24.13
N LYS A 135 2.57 -9.43 23.21
CA LYS A 135 3.07 -8.06 23.44
C LYS A 135 1.93 -7.09 23.76
N ARG A 136 2.24 -6.11 24.57
CA ARG A 136 1.40 -4.91 24.70
C ARG A 136 1.77 -3.95 23.60
N VAL A 137 0.78 -3.58 22.79
CA VAL A 137 0.94 -2.64 21.68
C VAL A 137 0.41 -1.28 22.11
N LEU A 138 1.21 -0.24 21.98
CA LEU A 138 0.79 1.14 22.13
C LEU A 138 0.77 1.81 20.76
N VAL A 139 -0.41 2.21 20.31
CA VAL A 139 -0.59 3.00 19.09
C VAL A 139 -0.74 4.45 19.46
N LEU A 140 0.19 5.29 19.02
CA LEU A 140 0.11 6.74 19.16
C LEU A 140 -0.49 7.32 17.88
N SER A 141 -1.72 7.81 17.98
CA SER A 141 -2.48 8.38 16.87
C SER A 141 -2.42 9.91 16.97
N PRO A 142 -1.74 10.59 16.05
CA PRO A 142 -1.72 12.05 16.03
C PRO A 142 -3.11 12.67 15.96
N HIS A 143 -4.01 12.10 15.16
CA HIS A 143 -5.39 12.55 14.98
C HIS A 143 -6.38 11.41 15.25
N PRO A 144 -7.68 11.69 15.37
CA PRO A 144 -8.68 10.70 15.81
C PRO A 144 -8.84 9.46 14.93
N ASP A 145 -8.47 9.53 13.65
CA ASP A 145 -8.64 8.47 12.65
C ASP A 145 -7.34 7.81 12.21
N ASP A 146 -6.18 8.30 12.63
CA ASP A 146 -4.88 7.79 12.18
C ASP A 146 -4.64 6.33 12.61
N ALA A 147 -5.10 5.95 13.79
CA ALA A 147 -4.96 4.57 14.27
C ALA A 147 -5.77 3.59 13.42
N GLU A 148 -6.99 3.95 13.07
CA GLU A 148 -7.89 3.15 12.25
C GLU A 148 -7.37 3.03 10.82
N ILE A 149 -6.84 4.11 10.26
CA ILE A 149 -6.32 4.14 8.89
C ILE A 149 -5.01 3.35 8.78
N ALA A 150 -4.07 3.57 9.71
CA ALA A 150 -2.71 3.08 9.57
C ALA A 150 -2.40 1.80 10.36
N ALA A 151 -3.11 1.51 11.44
CA ALA A 151 -2.73 0.46 12.40
C ALA A 151 -3.86 -0.50 12.76
N TYR A 152 -5.04 -0.42 12.18
CA TYR A 152 -6.20 -1.24 12.52
C TYR A 152 -5.88 -2.74 12.51
N GLY A 153 -5.30 -3.25 11.41
CA GLY A 153 -4.92 -4.65 11.29
C GLY A 153 -3.89 -5.11 12.33
N LEU A 154 -3.07 -4.19 12.83
CA LEU A 154 -2.06 -4.49 13.85
C LEU A 154 -2.68 -4.63 15.24
N TYR A 155 -3.61 -3.75 15.62
CA TYR A 155 -4.07 -3.70 17.01
C TYR A 155 -5.35 -4.49 17.27
N THR A 156 -6.15 -4.82 16.27
CA THR A 156 -7.42 -5.55 16.47
C THR A 156 -7.25 -6.96 17.00
N SER A 157 -6.12 -7.60 16.72
CA SER A 157 -5.78 -8.95 17.17
C SER A 157 -4.79 -8.97 18.34
N SER A 158 -4.44 -7.81 18.92
CA SER A 158 -3.43 -7.70 19.97
C SER A 158 -3.99 -7.04 21.24
N ASN A 159 -3.25 -7.17 22.36
CA ASN A 159 -3.53 -6.40 23.57
C ASN A 159 -3.01 -4.96 23.38
N ALA A 160 -3.83 -4.13 22.73
CA ALA A 160 -3.46 -2.79 22.31
C ALA A 160 -4.15 -1.69 23.11
N GLN A 161 -3.44 -0.58 23.24
CA GLN A 161 -3.97 0.70 23.70
C GLN A 161 -3.75 1.74 22.60
N VAL A 162 -4.80 2.45 22.23
CA VAL A 162 -4.73 3.57 21.27
C VAL A 162 -4.81 4.87 22.06
N VAL A 163 -3.85 5.75 21.84
CA VAL A 163 -3.80 7.08 22.45
C VAL A 163 -3.86 8.11 21.32
N THR A 164 -4.96 8.84 21.24
CA THR A 164 -5.11 9.96 20.31
C THR A 164 -4.54 11.23 20.95
N ILE A 165 -3.62 11.87 20.26
CA ILE A 165 -2.83 13.00 20.80
C ILE A 165 -3.59 14.32 20.65
N THR A 166 -4.35 14.49 19.55
CA THR A 166 -5.10 15.72 19.29
C THR A 166 -6.59 15.44 19.09
N ALA A 167 -7.43 16.43 19.35
CA ALA A 167 -8.86 16.32 19.14
C ALA A 167 -9.27 16.40 17.63
N GLY A 168 -8.32 16.66 16.73
CA GLY A 168 -8.60 16.79 15.29
C GLY A 168 -9.34 18.09 14.92
N ASP A 169 -9.34 19.09 15.80
CA ASP A 169 -10.05 20.35 15.64
C ASP A 169 -9.25 21.44 14.91
N ALA A 170 -8.05 21.11 14.44
CA ALA A 170 -7.18 22.04 13.72
C ALA A 170 -7.68 22.28 12.30
N GLY A 171 -8.69 23.09 12.12
CA GLY A 171 -9.09 23.58 10.82
C GLY A 171 -10.48 24.17 10.75
N LYS A 172 -10.67 25.08 9.81
CA LYS A 172 -12.02 25.55 9.48
C LYS A 172 -12.82 24.37 8.92
N PRO A 173 -14.03 24.11 9.41
CA PRO A 173 -14.87 23.02 8.92
C PRO A 173 -15.09 23.19 7.41
N LYS A 174 -14.56 22.26 6.62
CA LYS A 174 -14.72 22.21 5.16
C LYS A 174 -16.04 21.52 4.74
N PHE A 175 -16.75 20.96 5.70
CA PHE A 175 -17.96 20.17 5.48
C PHE A 175 -19.19 20.93 5.97
N GLY A 176 -19.79 21.71 5.10
CA GLY A 176 -21.11 22.28 5.21
C GLY A 176 -21.65 22.64 6.60
N SER A 177 -22.95 22.77 6.72
CA SER A 177 -23.65 23.15 7.97
C SER A 177 -23.47 22.14 9.12
N PHE A 178 -23.24 20.87 8.84
CA PHE A 178 -23.06 19.84 9.88
C PHE A 178 -21.75 20.02 10.66
N GLY A 179 -20.65 20.27 9.98
CA GLY A 179 -19.35 20.53 10.60
C GLY A 179 -19.35 21.82 11.43
N THR A 180 -20.07 22.87 10.97
CA THR A 180 -20.19 24.13 11.70
C THR A 180 -20.99 23.98 13.00
N THR A 181 -22.01 23.14 13.00
CA THR A 181 -22.84 22.89 14.19
C THR A 181 -22.05 22.11 15.26
N LEU A 182 -21.22 21.14 14.87
CA LEU A 182 -20.36 20.41 15.81
C LEU A 182 -19.28 21.32 16.42
N ALA A 183 -18.60 22.12 15.59
CA ALA A 183 -17.54 23.03 16.05
C ALA A 183 -18.06 24.09 17.03
N ASN A 184 -19.29 24.57 16.83
CA ASN A 184 -19.92 25.57 17.71
C ASN A 184 -20.41 25.00 19.05
N ASN A 185 -20.50 23.66 19.17
CA ASN A 185 -20.95 22.99 20.40
C ASN A 185 -19.80 22.44 21.25
N ILE A 186 -18.57 22.47 20.75
CA ILE A 186 -17.37 22.11 21.53
C ILE A 186 -16.79 23.39 22.10
N GLU A 187 -17.35 23.87 23.22
CA GLU A 187 -16.64 24.83 24.05
C GLU A 187 -15.42 24.12 24.65
N PRO A 188 -14.21 24.65 24.49
CA PRO A 188 -13.05 24.11 25.20
C PRO A 188 -13.27 24.34 26.69
N LYS A 189 -13.64 23.30 27.40
CA LYS A 189 -13.51 23.32 28.87
C LYS A 189 -12.04 23.25 29.20
N VAL A 190 -11.41 24.38 29.30
CA VAL A 190 -10.09 24.53 29.95
C VAL A 190 -10.36 24.55 31.42
N GLU A 191 -10.06 23.47 32.14
CA GLU A 191 -9.80 23.47 33.57
C GLU A 191 -8.31 23.55 33.82
#